data_715b144c25dbb9103043fdd7c6ede012
#
_entry.id   715b144c25dbb9103043fdd7c6ede012
#
_cell.length_a   1.000
_cell.length_b   1.000
_cell.length_c   1.000
_cell.angle_alpha   90.00
_cell.angle_beta   90.00
_cell.angle_gamma   90.00
#
_symmetry.space_group_name_H-M   'P 1'
#
loop_
_entity.id
_entity.type
_entity.pdbx_description
1 polymer ?
#
loop_
_entity_poly.entity_id
_entity_poly.type
_entity_poly.pdbx_seq_one_letter_code
_entity_poly.pdbx_strand_id
1 'polypeptide(L)'
;LGADPRPGDKSWRTDTIMVVAIDYQKDIPGGRPQIGVISVPRDLWVNIPGYGNGRINQADYIGEGRKPNGGGPALVSEILNNTLGVRTTRYVRIRQEGLVELVDALGGVTVTLDCPLNELTPNGRGGYNRFNLPAGENFLDGAAAKKFATFRYASNDFSRASRQQQLIWAIRERALQIDAIPNIPQLWQALSKTFTTDLSLLDVIRFARLGSQLDADQVHGVVFSTRALANTVMSGGAQVLIIRSRSALMAEVDSLFAGKPIADQLPNLAGFTS
;
A
#
# COMPACT_ATOMS: atom_id res chain seq x y z
N LEU A 1 -4.09 4.34 -2.72
CA LEU A 1 -5.13 4.13 -1.71
C LEU A 1 -5.90 2.84 -1.99
N GLY A 2 -5.91 1.89 -1.06
CA GLY A 2 -6.73 0.68 -1.14
C GLY A 2 -8.05 0.86 -0.38
N ALA A 3 -9.16 1.01 -1.09
CA ALA A 3 -10.47 1.23 -0.51
C ALA A 3 -11.24 -0.10 -0.35
N ASP A 4 -11.88 -0.29 0.81
CA ASP A 4 -12.71 -1.46 1.12
C ASP A 4 -14.16 -1.03 1.41
N PRO A 5 -14.98 -0.81 0.37
CA PRO A 5 -16.41 -0.63 0.55
C PRO A 5 -17.05 -2.00 0.80
N ARG A 6 -17.63 -2.21 1.98
CA ARG A 6 -18.39 -3.44 2.25
C ARG A 6 -19.78 -3.35 1.63
N PRO A 7 -20.33 -4.47 1.13
CA PRO A 7 -21.70 -4.50 0.61
C PRO A 7 -22.69 -3.99 1.66
N GLY A 8 -23.47 -2.95 1.31
CA GLY A 8 -24.46 -2.33 2.20
C GLY A 8 -23.94 -1.21 3.10
N ASP A 9 -22.63 -1.01 3.22
CA ASP A 9 -22.07 0.12 3.95
C ASP A 9 -22.16 1.42 3.13
N LYS A 10 -22.64 2.47 3.77
CA LYS A 10 -22.62 3.83 3.21
C LYS A 10 -21.25 4.50 3.32
N SER A 11 -20.30 3.84 3.95
CA SER A 11 -18.94 4.32 4.20
C SER A 11 -17.92 3.26 3.79
N TRP A 12 -16.70 3.69 3.46
CA TRP A 12 -15.57 2.79 3.25
C TRP A 12 -14.39 3.21 4.11
N ARG A 13 -13.44 2.30 4.26
CA ARG A 13 -12.15 2.57 4.91
C ARG A 13 -11.03 2.33 3.91
N THR A 14 -10.02 3.17 4.00
CA THR A 14 -8.80 3.01 3.20
C THR A 14 -7.83 2.17 4.00
N ASP A 15 -7.89 0.86 3.80
CA ASP A 15 -7.10 -0.11 4.57
C ASP A 15 -5.64 -0.21 4.13
N THR A 16 -5.32 0.34 2.96
CA THR A 16 -3.97 0.47 2.44
C THR A 16 -3.73 1.92 2.03
N ILE A 17 -2.72 2.55 2.63
CA ILE A 17 -2.28 3.90 2.30
C ILE A 17 -0.78 3.81 2.03
N MET A 18 -0.39 4.00 0.78
CA MET A 18 1.01 4.02 0.36
C MET A 18 1.32 5.33 -0.35
N VAL A 19 2.46 5.91 -0.04
CA VAL A 19 3.03 7.02 -0.78
C VAL A 19 4.19 6.48 -1.61
N VAL A 20 4.17 6.77 -2.90
CA VAL A 20 5.27 6.44 -3.81
C VAL A 20 5.94 7.73 -4.22
N ALA A 21 7.22 7.86 -3.90
CA ALA A 21 8.08 8.97 -4.27
C ALA A 21 9.04 8.53 -5.38
N ILE A 22 9.25 9.39 -6.38
CA ILE A 22 10.18 9.15 -7.48
C ILE A 22 11.21 10.25 -7.47
N ASP A 23 12.45 9.87 -7.20
CA ASP A 23 13.61 10.73 -7.37
C ASP A 23 14.30 10.39 -8.71
N TYR A 24 14.24 11.31 -9.65
CA TYR A 24 14.81 11.10 -10.99
C TYR A 24 16.33 11.28 -11.03
N GLN A 25 16.98 11.68 -9.93
CA GLN A 25 18.43 11.90 -9.84
C GLN A 25 18.99 12.80 -10.97
N LYS A 26 18.20 13.77 -11.42
CA LYS A 26 18.51 14.61 -12.61
C LYS A 26 19.77 15.44 -12.44
N ASP A 27 20.11 15.79 -11.20
CA ASP A 27 21.24 16.64 -10.85
C ASP A 27 22.55 15.84 -10.65
N ILE A 28 22.48 14.49 -10.81
CA ILE A 28 23.62 13.59 -10.65
C ILE A 28 24.01 13.04 -12.02
N PRO A 29 25.21 13.33 -12.55
CA PRO A 29 25.68 12.74 -13.80
C PRO A 29 25.68 11.20 -13.75
N GLY A 30 24.94 10.55 -14.66
CA GLY A 30 24.76 9.09 -14.65
C GLY A 30 23.83 8.56 -13.54
N GLY A 31 23.13 9.47 -12.84
CA GLY A 31 22.16 9.11 -11.81
C GLY A 31 21.00 8.28 -12.37
N ARG A 32 20.67 7.19 -11.67
CA ARG A 32 19.52 6.34 -12.01
C ARG A 32 18.32 6.72 -11.15
N PRO A 33 17.08 6.70 -11.69
CA PRO A 33 15.88 6.96 -10.90
C PRO A 33 15.81 6.06 -9.67
N GLN A 34 15.34 6.61 -8.55
CA GLN A 34 15.08 5.89 -7.31
C GLN A 34 13.59 5.97 -7.00
N ILE A 35 13.02 4.89 -6.49
CA ILE A 35 11.64 4.86 -6.01
C ILE A 35 11.64 4.60 -4.51
N GLY A 36 10.91 5.45 -3.79
CA GLY A 36 10.65 5.28 -2.37
C GLY A 36 9.18 4.95 -2.12
N VAL A 37 8.91 3.98 -1.27
CA VAL A 37 7.54 3.58 -0.88
C VAL A 37 7.39 3.72 0.63
N ILE A 38 6.47 4.59 1.07
CA ILE A 38 6.11 4.75 2.48
C ILE A 38 4.76 4.08 2.71
N SER A 39 4.72 3.05 3.56
CA SER A 39 3.48 2.44 4.02
C SER A 39 2.96 3.16 5.27
N VAL A 40 1.84 3.86 5.14
CA VAL A 40 1.21 4.60 6.23
C VAL A 40 0.20 3.71 6.95
N PRO A 41 0.34 3.48 8.26
CA PRO A 41 -0.58 2.64 9.02
C PRO A 41 -1.99 3.22 9.01
N ARG A 42 -2.98 2.42 8.65
CA ARG A 42 -4.38 2.82 8.51
C ARG A 42 -5.03 3.31 9.81
N ASP A 43 -4.53 2.81 10.95
CA ASP A 43 -5.04 3.15 12.29
C ASP A 43 -4.27 4.33 12.93
N LEU A 44 -3.41 5.02 12.14
CA LEU A 44 -2.70 6.21 12.58
C LEU A 44 -3.71 7.30 12.98
N TRP A 45 -3.60 7.78 14.23
CA TRP A 45 -4.46 8.80 14.80
C TRP A 45 -3.92 10.18 14.43
N VAL A 46 -4.71 10.91 13.65
CA VAL A 46 -4.30 12.19 13.06
C VAL A 46 -5.40 13.22 13.23
N ASN A 47 -5.03 14.50 13.11
CA ASN A 47 -6.02 15.54 12.90
C ASN A 47 -6.52 15.49 11.45
N ILE A 48 -7.83 15.34 11.28
CA ILE A 48 -8.51 15.39 9.99
C ILE A 48 -9.09 16.80 9.83
N PRO A 49 -8.57 17.65 8.94
CA PRO A 49 -8.98 19.03 8.77
C PRO A 49 -10.49 19.21 8.65
N GLY A 50 -11.06 20.07 9.51
CA GLY A 50 -12.51 20.35 9.56
C GLY A 50 -13.38 19.20 10.09
N TYR A 51 -12.79 18.11 10.65
CA TYR A 51 -13.53 17.00 11.25
C TYR A 51 -13.08 16.72 12.68
N GLY A 52 -11.81 17.01 13.02
CA GLY A 52 -11.20 16.69 14.30
C GLY A 52 -10.30 15.47 14.23
N ASN A 53 -9.96 14.89 15.37
CA ASN A 53 -9.04 13.76 15.43
C ASN A 53 -9.76 12.46 15.07
N GLY A 54 -9.09 11.63 14.25
CA GLY A 54 -9.60 10.35 13.80
C GLY A 54 -8.52 9.45 13.23
N ARG A 55 -8.88 8.22 12.85
CA ARG A 55 -7.98 7.34 12.10
C ARG A 55 -7.84 7.83 10.68
N ILE A 56 -6.62 7.83 10.15
CA ILE A 56 -6.34 8.28 8.78
C ILE A 56 -7.13 7.50 7.72
N ASN A 57 -7.51 6.23 7.98
CA ASN A 57 -8.29 5.41 7.05
C ASN A 57 -9.73 5.90 6.82
N GLN A 58 -10.21 6.86 7.61
CA GLN A 58 -11.53 7.50 7.44
C GLN A 58 -11.45 8.72 6.52
N ALA A 59 -10.25 9.29 6.33
CA ALA A 59 -10.07 10.57 5.67
C ALA A 59 -10.56 10.57 4.22
N ASP A 60 -10.30 9.50 3.48
CA ASP A 60 -10.71 9.37 2.09
C ASP A 60 -12.25 9.43 1.94
N TYR A 61 -12.98 8.69 2.78
CA TYR A 61 -14.44 8.73 2.81
C TYR A 61 -14.99 10.09 3.24
N ILE A 62 -14.41 10.68 4.29
CA ILE A 62 -14.82 12.00 4.80
C ILE A 62 -14.62 13.07 3.74
N GLY A 63 -13.48 13.09 3.06
CA GLY A 63 -13.17 14.04 2.01
C GLY A 63 -14.09 13.89 0.80
N GLU A 64 -14.46 12.66 0.44
CA GLU A 64 -15.38 12.40 -0.67
C GLU A 64 -16.79 12.95 -0.43
N GLY A 65 -17.26 12.91 0.83
CA GLY A 65 -18.54 13.48 1.24
C GLY A 65 -18.55 15.03 1.26
N ARG A 66 -17.39 15.67 1.22
CA ARG A 66 -17.21 17.12 1.34
C ARG A 66 -16.79 17.79 0.02
N LYS A 67 -17.12 17.21 -1.13
CA LYS A 67 -16.86 17.88 -2.41
C LYS A 67 -17.27 19.37 -2.33
N PRO A 68 -16.34 20.38 -2.56
CA PRO A 68 -15.70 20.51 -3.87
C PRO A 68 -14.15 20.50 -3.88
N ASN A 69 -13.47 20.30 -2.80
CA ASN A 69 -12.00 20.51 -2.70
C ASN A 69 -11.17 19.28 -3.09
N GLY A 70 -11.47 18.61 -4.21
CA GLY A 70 -10.67 17.46 -4.69
C GLY A 70 -11.00 16.14 -4.01
N GLY A 71 -12.03 16.09 -3.16
CA GLY A 71 -12.56 14.87 -2.55
C GLY A 71 -11.62 14.20 -1.55
N GLY A 72 -11.77 12.89 -1.41
CA GLY A 72 -11.03 12.08 -0.45
C GLY A 72 -9.51 12.10 -0.65
N PRO A 73 -8.99 11.93 -1.87
CA PRO A 73 -7.55 11.96 -2.11
C PRO A 73 -6.89 13.29 -1.71
N ALA A 74 -7.56 14.42 -1.94
CA ALA A 74 -7.03 15.73 -1.53
C ALA A 74 -6.94 15.86 -0.01
N LEU A 75 -7.96 15.41 0.74
CA LEU A 75 -7.94 15.42 2.19
C LEU A 75 -6.84 14.50 2.74
N VAL A 76 -6.67 13.30 2.18
CA VAL A 76 -5.57 12.40 2.55
C VAL A 76 -4.22 13.06 2.28
N SER A 77 -4.05 13.71 1.11
CA SER A 77 -2.83 14.45 0.75
C SER A 77 -2.51 15.56 1.76
N GLU A 78 -3.51 16.34 2.18
CA GLU A 78 -3.36 17.38 3.20
C GLU A 78 -2.90 16.80 4.54
N ILE A 79 -3.51 15.70 4.99
CA ILE A 79 -3.13 15.01 6.22
C ILE A 79 -1.70 14.48 6.13
N LEU A 80 -1.31 13.86 5.01
CA LEU A 80 0.06 13.37 4.80
C LEU A 80 1.08 14.50 4.85
N ASN A 81 0.77 15.64 4.23
CA ASN A 81 1.63 16.82 4.30
C ASN A 81 1.76 17.35 5.75
N ASN A 82 0.65 17.47 6.47
CA ASN A 82 0.64 17.98 7.85
C ASN A 82 1.33 17.01 8.83
N THR A 83 1.25 15.71 8.58
CA THR A 83 1.73 14.67 9.50
C THR A 83 3.15 14.23 9.18
N LEU A 84 3.45 14.00 7.90
CA LEU A 84 4.72 13.44 7.41
C LEU A 84 5.57 14.43 6.62
N GLY A 85 5.07 15.65 6.34
CA GLY A 85 5.75 16.60 5.47
C GLY A 85 5.75 16.21 3.98
N VAL A 86 4.99 15.18 3.61
CA VAL A 86 4.99 14.60 2.25
C VAL A 86 3.85 15.19 1.44
N ARG A 87 4.19 15.87 0.34
CA ARG A 87 3.21 16.39 -0.63
C ARG A 87 2.99 15.37 -1.74
N THR A 88 1.74 14.96 -1.93
CA THR A 88 1.36 14.08 -3.04
C THR A 88 0.76 14.91 -4.17
N THR A 89 1.14 14.60 -5.41
CA THR A 89 0.71 15.33 -6.62
C THR A 89 -0.26 14.53 -7.47
N ARG A 90 -0.30 13.22 -7.28
CA ARG A 90 -1.14 12.29 -8.02
C ARG A 90 -1.70 11.23 -7.08
N TYR A 91 -2.80 10.60 -7.46
CA TYR A 91 -3.35 9.49 -6.68
C TYR A 91 -3.82 8.33 -7.56
N VAL A 92 -3.80 7.16 -6.98
CA VAL A 92 -4.52 5.97 -7.46
C VAL A 92 -5.31 5.42 -6.29
N ARG A 93 -6.62 5.28 -6.46
CA ARG A 93 -7.50 4.59 -5.53
C ARG A 93 -7.96 3.31 -6.19
N ILE A 94 -7.67 2.17 -5.61
CA ILE A 94 -8.07 0.86 -6.10
C ILE A 94 -9.04 0.23 -5.10
N ARG A 95 -10.10 -0.38 -5.59
CA ARG A 95 -11.00 -1.21 -4.79
C ARG A 95 -10.40 -2.61 -4.68
N GLN A 96 -10.80 -3.35 -3.65
CA GLN A 96 -10.27 -4.72 -3.45
C GLN A 96 -10.60 -5.64 -4.65
N GLU A 97 -11.75 -5.44 -5.29
CA GLU A 97 -12.13 -6.14 -6.51
C GLU A 97 -11.16 -5.81 -7.66
N GLY A 98 -10.72 -4.55 -7.76
CA GLY A 98 -9.77 -4.12 -8.78
C GLY A 98 -8.39 -4.76 -8.63
N LEU A 99 -7.96 -5.06 -7.39
CA LEU A 99 -6.74 -5.83 -7.17
C LEU A 99 -6.90 -7.26 -7.71
N VAL A 100 -8.05 -7.89 -7.46
CA VAL A 100 -8.35 -9.23 -7.97
C VAL A 100 -8.30 -9.23 -9.50
N GLU A 101 -9.04 -8.32 -10.13
CA GLU A 101 -9.10 -8.20 -11.59
C GLU A 101 -7.74 -7.90 -12.22
N LEU A 102 -6.92 -7.06 -11.59
CA LEU A 102 -5.57 -6.75 -12.05
C LEU A 102 -4.67 -7.99 -12.04
N VAL A 103 -4.65 -8.72 -10.93
CA VAL A 103 -3.83 -9.92 -10.79
C VAL A 103 -4.28 -11.01 -11.76
N ASP A 104 -5.60 -11.22 -11.91
CA ASP A 104 -6.16 -12.19 -12.85
C ASP A 104 -5.86 -11.80 -14.31
N ALA A 105 -5.93 -10.52 -14.66
CA ALA A 105 -5.58 -10.02 -16.00
C ALA A 105 -4.10 -10.22 -16.35
N LEU A 106 -3.22 -10.25 -15.34
CA LEU A 106 -1.79 -10.60 -15.50
C LEU A 106 -1.56 -12.12 -15.54
N GLY A 107 -2.60 -12.93 -15.36
CA GLY A 107 -2.48 -14.39 -15.28
C GLY A 107 -1.90 -14.88 -13.96
N GLY A 108 -2.09 -14.14 -12.87
CA GLY A 108 -1.56 -14.42 -11.54
C GLY A 108 -0.16 -13.84 -11.29
N VAL A 109 0.27 -13.88 -10.04
CA VAL A 109 1.59 -13.41 -9.59
C VAL A 109 2.28 -14.45 -8.71
N THR A 110 3.60 -14.41 -8.60
CA THR A 110 4.38 -15.27 -7.71
C THR A 110 4.99 -14.43 -6.59
N VAL A 111 4.80 -14.87 -5.35
CA VAL A 111 5.48 -14.31 -4.17
C VAL A 111 6.38 -15.36 -3.54
N THR A 112 7.53 -14.95 -3.00
CA THR A 112 8.44 -15.83 -2.29
C THR A 112 8.36 -15.55 -0.80
N LEU A 113 8.16 -16.59 0.01
CA LEU A 113 8.09 -16.52 1.46
C LEU A 113 9.26 -17.24 2.10
N ASP A 114 9.91 -16.62 3.07
CA ASP A 114 11.00 -17.27 3.84
C ASP A 114 10.43 -18.24 4.88
N CYS A 115 9.22 -17.96 5.38
CA CYS A 115 8.51 -18.78 6.36
C CYS A 115 7.08 -19.04 5.87
N PRO A 116 6.46 -20.15 6.31
CA PRO A 116 5.05 -20.40 6.02
C PRO A 116 4.15 -19.29 6.56
N LEU A 117 3.20 -18.83 5.77
CA LEU A 117 2.13 -17.93 6.18
C LEU A 117 0.89 -18.75 6.56
N ASN A 118 0.45 -18.63 7.81
CA ASN A 118 -0.74 -19.31 8.32
C ASN A 118 -1.71 -18.27 8.86
N GLU A 119 -2.75 -17.95 8.11
CA GLU A 119 -3.74 -16.95 8.48
C GLU A 119 -5.13 -17.60 8.66
N LEU A 120 -5.83 -17.12 9.68
CA LEU A 120 -7.22 -17.52 9.95
C LEU A 120 -8.12 -16.29 9.78
N THR A 121 -9.28 -16.49 9.19
CA THR A 121 -10.30 -15.43 9.11
C THR A 121 -11.65 -15.95 9.59
N PRO A 122 -12.39 -15.20 10.41
CA PRO A 122 -13.75 -15.56 10.75
C PRO A 122 -14.58 -15.74 9.47
N ASN A 123 -15.33 -16.84 9.37
CA ASN A 123 -16.18 -17.16 8.21
C ASN A 123 -17.61 -16.61 8.34
N GLY A 124 -17.91 -15.85 9.39
CA GLY A 124 -19.24 -15.32 9.67
C GLY A 124 -20.27 -16.35 10.16
N ARG A 125 -19.89 -17.64 10.27
CA ARG A 125 -20.73 -18.76 10.72
C ARG A 125 -20.22 -19.40 12.02
N GLY A 126 -19.43 -18.65 12.81
CA GLY A 126 -18.83 -19.14 14.05
C GLY A 126 -17.55 -19.99 13.87
N GLY A 127 -17.04 -20.11 12.65
CA GLY A 127 -15.80 -20.80 12.32
C GLY A 127 -14.78 -19.89 11.64
N TYR A 128 -13.69 -20.50 11.15
CA TYR A 128 -12.58 -19.80 10.48
C TYR A 128 -12.29 -20.43 9.12
N ASN A 129 -12.00 -19.58 8.14
CA ASN A 129 -11.34 -19.98 6.91
C ASN A 129 -9.82 -19.92 7.13
N ARG A 130 -9.11 -20.92 6.60
CA ARG A 130 -7.64 -20.95 6.60
C ARG A 130 -7.12 -20.43 5.28
N PHE A 131 -6.04 -19.66 5.35
CA PHE A 131 -5.24 -19.26 4.21
C PHE A 131 -3.78 -19.55 4.55
N ASN A 132 -3.27 -20.63 3.99
CA ASN A 132 -1.92 -21.11 4.27
C ASN A 132 -1.11 -21.09 2.98
N LEU A 133 0.10 -20.53 3.07
CA LEU A 133 1.10 -20.56 2.02
C LEU A 133 2.39 -21.16 2.61
N PRO A 134 3.02 -22.14 1.95
CA PRO A 134 4.30 -22.69 2.41
C PRO A 134 5.43 -21.66 2.25
N ALA A 135 6.57 -21.92 2.88
CA ALA A 135 7.81 -21.22 2.54
C ALA A 135 8.20 -21.52 1.08
N GLY A 136 8.94 -20.59 0.47
CA GLY A 136 9.32 -20.66 -0.94
C GLY A 136 8.36 -19.94 -1.87
N GLU A 137 8.38 -20.30 -3.14
CA GLU A 137 7.57 -19.68 -4.19
C GLU A 137 6.11 -20.10 -4.09
N ASN A 138 5.21 -19.11 -4.15
CA ASN A 138 3.77 -19.30 -4.10
C ASN A 138 3.11 -18.54 -5.25
N PHE A 139 2.41 -19.27 -6.11
CA PHE A 139 1.56 -18.67 -7.12
C PHE A 139 0.25 -18.22 -6.50
N LEU A 140 -0.15 -16.98 -6.81
CA LEU A 140 -1.38 -16.35 -6.33
C LEU A 140 -2.24 -15.92 -7.53
N ASP A 141 -3.47 -16.40 -7.60
CA ASP A 141 -4.52 -15.77 -8.41
C ASP A 141 -5.01 -14.48 -7.71
N GLY A 142 -5.94 -13.75 -8.32
CA GLY A 142 -6.45 -12.52 -7.76
C GLY A 142 -7.11 -12.69 -6.38
N ALA A 143 -7.83 -13.80 -6.17
CA ALA A 143 -8.48 -14.07 -4.90
C ALA A 143 -7.47 -14.38 -3.79
N ALA A 144 -6.42 -15.15 -4.09
CA ALA A 144 -5.32 -15.44 -3.17
C ALA A 144 -4.47 -14.18 -2.90
N ALA A 145 -4.19 -13.36 -3.91
CA ALA A 145 -3.48 -12.09 -3.78
C ALA A 145 -4.23 -11.11 -2.86
N LYS A 146 -5.56 -11.00 -3.00
CA LYS A 146 -6.40 -10.22 -2.09
C LYS A 146 -6.26 -10.73 -0.65
N LYS A 147 -6.36 -12.04 -0.42
CA LYS A 147 -6.18 -12.63 0.92
C LYS A 147 -4.80 -12.33 1.48
N PHE A 148 -3.77 -12.52 0.68
CA PHE A 148 -2.37 -12.24 1.04
C PHE A 148 -2.18 -10.79 1.51
N ALA A 149 -2.78 -9.83 0.81
CA ALA A 149 -2.67 -8.40 1.11
C ALA A 149 -3.54 -7.93 2.28
N THR A 150 -4.62 -8.65 2.61
CA THR A 150 -5.64 -8.13 3.55
C THR A 150 -5.72 -8.88 4.87
N PHE A 151 -5.38 -10.16 4.92
CA PHE A 151 -5.53 -10.98 6.12
C PHE A 151 -4.50 -10.62 7.21
N ARG A 152 -4.91 -10.68 8.48
CA ARG A 152 -4.09 -10.26 9.63
C ARG A 152 -4.46 -10.92 10.95
N TYR A 153 -5.03 -12.12 10.95
CA TYR A 153 -5.47 -12.74 12.20
C TYR A 153 -4.29 -13.16 13.11
N ALA A 154 -3.24 -13.72 12.50
CA ALA A 154 -2.03 -14.14 13.22
C ALA A 154 -0.87 -13.13 13.10
N SER A 155 -1.02 -12.09 12.25
CA SER A 155 0.02 -11.13 11.95
C SER A 155 -0.37 -9.70 12.36
N ASN A 156 0.61 -8.85 12.63
CA ASN A 156 0.39 -7.43 12.95
C ASN A 156 0.28 -6.56 11.68
N ASP A 157 -0.02 -5.28 11.86
CA ASP A 157 -0.13 -4.31 10.75
C ASP A 157 1.18 -4.12 9.97
N PHE A 158 2.34 -4.29 10.63
CA PHE A 158 3.65 -4.20 9.96
C PHE A 158 3.84 -5.34 8.96
N SER A 159 3.52 -6.58 9.35
CA SER A 159 3.58 -7.75 8.47
C SER A 159 2.65 -7.59 7.27
N ARG A 160 1.47 -6.99 7.45
CA ARG A 160 0.55 -6.71 6.34
C ARG A 160 1.13 -5.67 5.39
N ALA A 161 1.69 -4.57 5.89
CA ALA A 161 2.32 -3.54 5.05
C ALA A 161 3.43 -4.12 4.19
N SER A 162 4.24 -5.00 4.75
CA SER A 162 5.30 -5.70 4.04
C SER A 162 4.77 -6.63 2.95
N ARG A 163 3.72 -7.42 3.24
CA ARG A 163 3.07 -8.25 2.22
C ARG A 163 2.47 -7.43 1.08
N GLN A 164 1.92 -6.25 1.38
CA GLN A 164 1.41 -5.34 0.34
C GLN A 164 2.53 -4.81 -0.56
N GLN A 165 3.69 -4.46 0.01
CA GLN A 165 4.86 -4.05 -0.78
C GLN A 165 5.38 -5.23 -1.62
N GLN A 166 5.47 -6.43 -1.05
CA GLN A 166 5.86 -7.64 -1.76
C GLN A 166 4.91 -7.96 -2.93
N LEU A 167 3.61 -7.79 -2.72
CA LEU A 167 2.62 -8.00 -3.78
C LEU A 167 2.76 -6.99 -4.92
N ILE A 168 3.03 -5.71 -4.62
CA ILE A 168 3.29 -4.70 -5.65
C ILE A 168 4.52 -5.09 -6.47
N TRP A 169 5.57 -5.56 -5.81
CA TRP A 169 6.77 -6.05 -6.49
C TRP A 169 6.46 -7.26 -7.39
N ALA A 170 5.71 -8.24 -6.88
CA ALA A 170 5.30 -9.41 -7.65
C ALA A 170 4.44 -9.06 -8.88
N ILE A 171 3.54 -8.07 -8.75
CA ILE A 171 2.76 -7.53 -9.86
C ILE A 171 3.70 -6.91 -10.92
N ARG A 172 4.69 -6.13 -10.50
CA ARG A 172 5.69 -5.57 -11.40
C ARG A 172 6.46 -6.66 -12.14
N GLU A 173 7.03 -7.62 -11.42
CA GLU A 173 7.80 -8.73 -12.02
C GLU A 173 6.95 -9.50 -13.04
N ARG A 174 5.72 -9.79 -12.69
CA ARG A 174 4.81 -10.47 -13.61
C ARG A 174 4.50 -9.65 -14.85
N ALA A 175 4.25 -8.35 -14.69
CA ALA A 175 4.00 -7.44 -15.80
C ALA A 175 5.20 -7.36 -16.78
N LEU A 176 6.43 -7.43 -16.25
CA LEU A 176 7.65 -7.47 -17.05
C LEU A 176 7.80 -8.81 -17.80
N GLN A 177 7.54 -9.93 -17.12
CA GLN A 177 7.64 -11.27 -17.72
C GLN A 177 6.72 -11.45 -18.93
N ILE A 178 5.52 -10.87 -18.92
CA ILE A 178 4.55 -11.00 -20.01
C ILE A 178 4.61 -9.84 -21.01
N ASP A 179 5.61 -8.97 -20.89
CA ASP A 179 5.71 -7.73 -21.70
C ASP A 179 4.36 -6.97 -21.74
N ALA A 180 3.83 -6.64 -20.55
CA ALA A 180 2.50 -6.05 -20.42
C ALA A 180 2.41 -4.61 -20.94
N ILE A 181 3.54 -3.92 -21.18
CA ILE A 181 3.56 -2.50 -21.57
C ILE A 181 2.75 -2.23 -22.84
N PRO A 182 2.87 -2.99 -23.94
CA PRO A 182 2.06 -2.79 -25.14
C PRO A 182 0.56 -2.97 -24.88
N ASN A 183 0.19 -3.76 -23.88
CA ASN A 183 -1.19 -4.10 -23.55
C ASN A 183 -1.81 -3.16 -22.49
N ILE A 184 -1.07 -2.15 -21.98
CA ILE A 184 -1.56 -1.18 -21.00
C ILE A 184 -2.87 -0.50 -21.43
N PRO A 185 -3.06 -0.07 -22.70
CA PRO A 185 -4.32 0.54 -23.11
C PRO A 185 -5.54 -0.37 -22.90
N GLN A 186 -5.41 -1.67 -23.24
CA GLN A 186 -6.47 -2.65 -23.05
C GLN A 186 -6.73 -2.94 -21.57
N LEU A 187 -5.66 -3.10 -20.78
CA LEU A 187 -5.74 -3.28 -19.32
C LEU A 187 -6.38 -2.05 -18.66
N TRP A 188 -5.99 -0.84 -19.08
CA TRP A 188 -6.58 0.39 -18.61
C TRP A 188 -8.08 0.45 -18.85
N GLN A 189 -8.52 0.13 -20.08
CA GLN A 189 -9.94 0.11 -20.42
C GLN A 189 -10.72 -0.94 -19.61
N ALA A 190 -10.18 -2.14 -19.45
CA ALA A 190 -10.81 -3.23 -18.71
C ALA A 190 -10.94 -2.89 -17.21
N LEU A 191 -9.90 -2.31 -16.62
CA LEU A 191 -9.82 -2.04 -15.19
C LEU A 191 -10.31 -0.64 -14.78
N SER A 192 -10.70 0.22 -15.73
CA SER A 192 -11.08 1.62 -15.47
C SER A 192 -12.25 1.80 -14.50
N LYS A 193 -13.08 0.78 -14.32
CA LYS A 193 -14.20 0.78 -13.37
C LYS A 193 -13.82 0.41 -11.93
N THR A 194 -12.63 -0.16 -11.74
CA THR A 194 -12.18 -0.71 -10.45
C THR A 194 -11.17 0.17 -9.74
N PHE A 195 -10.66 1.19 -10.42
CA PHE A 195 -9.81 2.20 -9.82
C PHE A 195 -10.26 3.62 -10.20
N THR A 196 -9.91 4.57 -9.35
CA THR A 196 -10.10 6.00 -9.57
C THR A 196 -8.76 6.69 -9.46
N THR A 197 -8.42 7.54 -10.43
CA THR A 197 -7.13 8.22 -10.47
C THR A 197 -7.24 9.53 -11.24
N ASP A 198 -6.31 10.45 -10.99
CA ASP A 198 -6.07 11.65 -11.78
C ASP A 198 -4.93 11.46 -12.80
N LEU A 199 -4.37 10.24 -12.90
CA LEU A 199 -3.41 9.90 -13.92
C LEU A 199 -4.06 9.76 -15.29
N SER A 200 -3.42 10.31 -16.31
CA SER A 200 -3.75 10.00 -17.69
C SER A 200 -3.17 8.64 -18.11
N LEU A 201 -3.70 8.06 -19.19
CA LEU A 201 -3.13 6.84 -19.77
C LEU A 201 -1.64 7.02 -20.13
N LEU A 202 -1.24 8.22 -20.60
CA LEU A 202 0.15 8.53 -20.91
C LEU A 202 1.03 8.52 -19.64
N ASP A 203 0.51 9.02 -18.51
CA ASP A 203 1.22 8.96 -17.23
C ASP A 203 1.43 7.52 -16.79
N VAL A 204 0.40 6.68 -16.92
CA VAL A 204 0.50 5.23 -16.60
C VAL A 204 1.55 4.55 -17.46
N ILE A 205 1.58 4.81 -18.79
CA ILE A 205 2.59 4.26 -19.69
C ILE A 205 4.00 4.75 -19.31
N ARG A 206 4.15 6.03 -18.95
CA ARG A 206 5.45 6.59 -18.50
C ARG A 206 5.91 5.93 -17.21
N PHE A 207 5.04 5.78 -16.22
CA PHE A 207 5.38 5.11 -14.96
C PHE A 207 5.66 3.63 -15.15
N ALA A 208 4.93 2.93 -16.03
CA ALA A 208 5.21 1.54 -16.35
C ALA A 208 6.58 1.36 -17.01
N ARG A 209 6.94 2.24 -17.97
CA ARG A 209 8.27 2.24 -18.57
C ARG A 209 9.36 2.56 -17.56
N LEU A 210 9.14 3.54 -16.67
CA LEU A 210 10.07 3.80 -15.58
C LEU A 210 10.23 2.56 -14.70
N GLY A 211 9.11 1.98 -14.26
CA GLY A 211 9.11 0.76 -13.44
C GLY A 211 9.82 -0.43 -14.10
N SER A 212 9.75 -0.56 -15.45
CA SER A 212 10.44 -1.63 -16.18
C SER A 212 11.95 -1.47 -16.23
N GLN A 213 12.46 -0.25 -16.05
CA GLN A 213 13.89 0.05 -16.10
C GLN A 213 14.56 0.05 -14.72
N LEU A 214 13.79 -0.16 -13.65
CA LEU A 214 14.31 -0.16 -12.29
C LEU A 214 14.89 -1.51 -11.92
N ASP A 215 16.06 -1.48 -11.33
CA ASP A 215 16.62 -2.62 -10.63
C ASP A 215 16.11 -2.67 -9.18
N ALA A 216 16.25 -3.82 -8.53
CA ALA A 216 15.77 -4.01 -7.17
C ALA A 216 16.43 -3.09 -6.14
N ASP A 217 17.68 -2.70 -6.37
CA ASP A 217 18.47 -1.78 -5.53
C ASP A 217 17.99 -0.32 -5.59
N GLN A 218 17.17 0.02 -6.59
CA GLN A 218 16.61 1.35 -6.78
C GLN A 218 15.24 1.56 -6.11
N VAL A 219 14.67 0.51 -5.50
CA VAL A 219 13.35 0.58 -4.85
C VAL A 219 13.52 0.44 -3.35
N HIS A 220 13.20 1.51 -2.62
CA HIS A 220 13.35 1.63 -1.18
C HIS A 220 11.98 1.62 -0.50
N GLY A 221 11.89 1.06 0.72
CA GLY A 221 10.66 1.00 1.47
C GLY A 221 10.83 1.48 2.91
N VAL A 222 9.83 2.19 3.41
CA VAL A 222 9.72 2.56 4.82
C VAL A 222 8.42 2.03 5.39
N VAL A 223 8.55 1.27 6.47
CA VAL A 223 7.46 0.91 7.38
C VAL A 223 7.83 1.47 8.74
N PHE A 224 6.96 2.31 9.31
CA PHE A 224 7.27 3.04 10.54
C PHE A 224 7.48 2.10 11.72
N SER A 225 8.55 2.35 12.47
CA SER A 225 8.95 1.56 13.63
C SER A 225 8.19 1.94 14.91
N THR A 226 8.36 1.10 15.94
CA THR A 226 7.87 1.38 17.29
C THR A 226 8.58 2.56 17.99
N ARG A 227 9.67 3.09 17.40
CA ARG A 227 10.30 4.34 17.85
C ARG A 227 9.48 5.55 17.44
N ALA A 228 8.93 5.52 16.23
CA ALA A 228 8.12 6.60 15.66
C ALA A 228 6.67 6.53 16.16
N LEU A 229 6.09 5.33 16.21
CA LEU A 229 4.68 5.09 16.51
C LEU A 229 4.49 4.22 17.74
N ALA A 230 3.39 4.41 18.46
CA ALA A 230 2.99 3.58 19.60
C ALA A 230 1.50 3.21 19.54
N ASN A 231 1.19 1.97 19.93
CA ASN A 231 -0.19 1.54 20.12
C ASN A 231 -0.78 2.22 21.38
N THR A 232 -2.01 2.66 21.28
CA THR A 232 -2.80 3.14 22.41
C THR A 232 -4.27 2.76 22.27
N VAL A 233 -5.02 2.84 23.37
CA VAL A 233 -6.45 2.60 23.39
C VAL A 233 -7.14 3.90 23.75
N MET A 234 -8.06 4.36 22.91
CA MET A 234 -8.88 5.54 23.18
C MET A 234 -9.99 5.23 24.17
N SER A 235 -10.58 6.26 24.77
CA SER A 235 -11.64 6.15 25.79
C SER A 235 -12.85 5.31 25.33
N GLY A 236 -13.07 5.15 24.02
CA GLY A 236 -14.10 4.28 23.44
C GLY A 236 -13.63 2.84 23.15
N GLY A 237 -12.48 2.39 23.65
CA GLY A 237 -11.94 1.03 23.43
C GLY A 237 -11.28 0.84 22.06
N ALA A 238 -11.22 1.87 21.22
CA ALA A 238 -10.62 1.79 19.90
C ALA A 238 -9.08 1.75 20.00
N GLN A 239 -8.46 0.70 19.47
CA GLN A 239 -7.01 0.62 19.33
C GLN A 239 -6.56 1.50 18.16
N VAL A 240 -5.59 2.37 18.40
CA VAL A 240 -5.03 3.29 17.41
C VAL A 240 -3.51 3.37 17.54
N LEU A 241 -2.86 3.87 16.49
CA LEU A 241 -1.44 4.22 16.49
C LEU A 241 -1.30 5.74 16.66
N ILE A 242 -0.55 6.16 17.65
CA ILE A 242 -0.21 7.57 17.86
C ILE A 242 1.25 7.84 17.50
N ILE A 243 1.55 9.06 17.14
CA ILE A 243 2.93 9.50 16.94
C ILE A 243 3.59 9.61 18.30
N ARG A 244 4.51 8.70 18.59
CA ARG A 244 5.30 8.66 19.83
C ARG A 244 6.42 9.68 19.79
N SER A 245 7.11 9.79 18.65
CA SER A 245 8.21 10.71 18.43
C SER A 245 8.12 11.28 17.02
N ARG A 246 7.87 12.59 16.93
CA ARG A 246 7.84 13.27 15.63
C ARG A 246 9.23 13.31 14.98
N SER A 247 10.30 13.49 15.77
CA SER A 247 11.66 13.48 15.25
C SER A 247 12.05 12.10 14.67
N ALA A 248 11.68 11.01 15.34
CA ALA A 248 11.90 9.66 14.80
C ALA A 248 11.07 9.42 13.55
N LEU A 249 9.81 9.84 13.53
CA LEU A 249 8.94 9.73 12.37
C LEU A 249 9.53 10.46 11.15
N MET A 250 9.97 11.70 11.34
CA MET A 250 10.58 12.48 10.26
C MET A 250 11.90 11.88 9.80
N ALA A 251 12.76 11.40 10.72
CA ALA A 251 14.01 10.74 10.36
C ALA A 251 13.78 9.48 9.53
N GLU A 252 12.71 8.71 9.80
CA GLU A 252 12.32 7.56 8.98
C GLU A 252 11.83 7.98 7.58
N VAL A 253 11.08 9.07 7.47
CA VAL A 253 10.67 9.63 6.17
C VAL A 253 11.88 10.14 5.39
N ASP A 254 12.77 10.89 6.04
CA ASP A 254 13.97 11.46 5.42
C ASP A 254 14.97 10.38 4.96
N SER A 255 14.97 9.23 5.64
CA SER A 255 15.80 8.09 5.25
C SER A 255 15.27 7.27 4.07
N LEU A 256 14.17 7.69 3.45
CA LEU A 256 13.48 6.91 2.40
C LEU A 256 14.41 6.43 1.29
N PHE A 257 15.26 7.31 0.77
CA PHE A 257 16.23 6.97 -0.29
C PHE A 257 17.62 6.57 0.21
N ALA A 258 17.86 6.69 1.52
CA ALA A 258 19.09 6.25 2.18
C ALA A 258 18.97 4.86 2.83
N GLY A 259 17.74 4.31 2.86
CA GLY A 259 17.43 3.01 3.45
C GLY A 259 17.86 1.83 2.57
N LYS A 260 17.75 0.63 3.11
CA LYS A 260 17.98 -0.60 2.33
C LYS A 260 16.90 -0.76 1.26
N PRO A 261 17.25 -1.28 0.06
CA PRO A 261 16.26 -1.66 -0.95
C PRO A 261 15.16 -2.56 -0.39
N ILE A 262 13.94 -2.46 -0.93
CA ILE A 262 12.82 -3.32 -0.52
C ILE A 262 13.18 -4.80 -0.68
N ALA A 263 13.89 -5.16 -1.74
CA ALA A 263 14.32 -6.52 -2.00
C ALA A 263 15.16 -7.10 -0.86
N ASP A 264 15.99 -6.28 -0.21
CA ASP A 264 16.83 -6.71 0.94
C ASP A 264 16.07 -6.73 2.26
N GLN A 265 14.90 -6.06 2.32
CA GLN A 265 14.08 -5.99 3.52
C GLN A 265 13.04 -7.11 3.58
N LEU A 266 12.57 -7.59 2.44
CA LEU A 266 11.52 -8.59 2.34
C LEU A 266 11.88 -9.93 3.02
N PRO A 267 13.10 -10.46 2.91
CA PRO A 267 13.51 -11.69 3.59
C PRO A 267 13.51 -11.59 5.13
N ASN A 268 13.85 -10.43 5.67
CA ASN A 268 14.01 -10.23 7.12
C ASN A 268 12.68 -9.96 7.86
N LEU A 269 11.55 -9.89 7.16
CA LEU A 269 10.25 -9.66 7.77
C LEU A 269 9.61 -10.92 8.37
N ALA A 270 10.22 -12.08 8.11
CA ALA A 270 9.83 -13.36 8.68
C ALA A 270 10.04 -13.44 10.22
N GLY A 271 10.93 -12.62 10.79
CA GLY A 271 11.22 -12.59 12.22
C GLY A 271 10.13 -12.01 13.14
N PHE A 272 8.99 -11.58 12.58
CA PHE A 272 7.87 -10.98 13.34
C PHE A 272 6.72 -11.95 13.59
N THR A 273 6.85 -13.22 13.24
CA THR A 273 5.81 -14.26 13.40
C THR A 273 6.10 -15.30 14.46
N SER A 274 7.14 -15.11 15.29
CA SER A 274 7.42 -15.97 16.46
C SER A 274 6.97 -15.31 17.75
#